data_1c5b25df4ac56aa11a7d5a020ab5481d
#
_entry.id   1c5b25df4ac56aa11a7d5a020ab5481d
#
_cell.length_a   1.000
_cell.length_b   1.000
_cell.length_c   1.000
_cell.angle_alpha   90.00
_cell.angle_beta   90.00
_cell.angle_gamma   90.00
#
_symmetry.space_group_name_H-M   'P 1'
#
loop_
_entity.id
_entity.type
_entity.pdbx_description
1 polymer ?
#
loop_
_entity_poly.entity_id
_entity_poly.type
_entity_poly.pdbx_seq_one_letter_code
_entity_poly.pdbx_strand_id
1 'polypeptide(L)'
;MEDVFTYDLTNPVPTLGGAIYWGLDQWGPVDQRPILDRTDVLYHRSDPLPNPISIIGDINLDLTIASDSVDTAFVAKLCVEEASGAVTCLTVGSLRCLYRQSWSQPRPLTPGESSPLTLRLGHMADTFPAGSRISLLITSSDFPRIAPHSNTMAAPWTYDEIITAVTPYATDRVPLPAYIYQ
;
A
#
# COMPACT_ATOMS: atom_id res chain seq x y z
N MET A 1 -13.90 8.10 10.75
CA MET A 1 -14.09 8.28 9.27
C MET A 1 -13.53 7.02 8.64
N GLU A 2 -14.13 6.53 7.59
CA GLU A 2 -13.71 5.32 6.91
C GLU A 2 -13.39 5.70 5.46
N ASP A 3 -12.20 5.33 4.99
CA ASP A 3 -11.82 5.51 3.59
C ASP A 3 -12.03 4.22 2.83
N VAL A 4 -12.59 4.34 1.64
CA VAL A 4 -13.00 3.20 0.82
C VAL A 4 -12.45 3.38 -0.58
N PHE A 5 -11.89 2.32 -1.14
CA PHE A 5 -11.52 2.28 -2.54
C PHE A 5 -11.93 0.96 -3.18
N THR A 6 -12.01 0.96 -4.49
CA THR A 6 -12.32 -0.24 -5.27
C THR A 6 -11.07 -0.68 -6.02
N TYR A 7 -10.65 -1.91 -5.77
CA TYR A 7 -9.53 -2.53 -6.47
C TYR A 7 -9.99 -3.10 -7.82
N ASP A 8 -9.28 -2.75 -8.89
CA ASP A 8 -9.50 -3.26 -10.23
C ASP A 8 -8.29 -4.08 -10.69
N LEU A 9 -8.46 -5.41 -10.74
CA LEU A 9 -7.44 -6.34 -11.19
C LEU A 9 -6.96 -6.07 -12.63
N THR A 10 -7.85 -5.54 -13.49
CA THR A 10 -7.55 -5.29 -14.91
C THR A 10 -6.79 -3.99 -15.14
N ASN A 11 -6.76 -3.11 -14.14
CA ASN A 11 -6.07 -1.83 -14.18
C ASN A 11 -5.27 -1.58 -12.88
N PRO A 12 -4.31 -2.44 -12.54
CA PRO A 12 -3.57 -2.33 -11.29
C PRO A 12 -2.78 -1.02 -11.22
N VAL A 13 -2.56 -0.53 -10.00
CA VAL A 13 -1.71 0.64 -9.77
C VAL A 13 -0.31 0.34 -10.28
N PRO A 14 0.25 1.18 -11.16
CA PRO A 14 1.58 0.97 -11.70
C PRO A 14 2.65 1.22 -10.64
N THR A 15 3.70 0.40 -10.67
CA THR A 15 4.90 0.67 -9.89
C THR A 15 5.63 1.88 -10.45
N LEU A 16 5.91 2.86 -9.60
CA LEU A 16 6.78 4.00 -9.92
C LEU A 16 8.02 3.94 -9.02
N GLY A 17 9.17 3.70 -9.65
CA GLY A 17 10.46 3.61 -8.95
C GLY A 17 10.58 2.42 -7.99
N GLY A 18 11.41 2.59 -6.95
CA GLY A 18 11.69 1.56 -5.95
C GLY A 18 12.84 0.63 -6.35
N ALA A 19 13.01 -0.46 -5.59
CA ALA A 19 14.06 -1.45 -5.80
C ALA A 19 13.64 -2.48 -6.86
N ILE A 20 13.49 -2.05 -8.11
CA ILE A 20 13.14 -2.94 -9.23
C ILE A 20 14.29 -3.07 -10.19
N TYR A 21 14.50 -4.28 -10.68
CA TYR A 21 15.66 -4.68 -11.43
C TYR A 21 15.48 -4.67 -12.94
N TRP A 22 14.24 -4.85 -13.46
CA TRP A 22 14.02 -5.10 -14.89
C TRP A 22 12.80 -4.36 -15.42
N GLY A 23 12.97 -3.66 -16.53
CA GLY A 23 11.86 -3.19 -17.36
C GLY A 23 11.16 -1.91 -16.92
N LEU A 24 11.68 -1.18 -15.93
CA LEU A 24 11.22 0.16 -15.61
C LEU A 24 12.27 1.20 -15.99
N ASP A 25 11.82 2.30 -16.59
CA ASP A 25 12.68 3.41 -16.99
C ASP A 25 13.23 4.23 -15.82
N GLN A 26 12.67 4.03 -14.62
CA GLN A 26 13.02 4.80 -13.42
C GLN A 26 13.18 3.88 -12.20
N TRP A 27 14.24 4.10 -11.44
CA TRP A 27 14.61 3.33 -10.24
C TRP A 27 14.80 4.26 -9.04
N GLY A 28 14.73 3.69 -7.82
CA GLY A 28 14.94 4.43 -6.59
C GLY A 28 13.77 5.36 -6.21
N PRO A 29 14.06 6.44 -5.51
CA PRO A 29 13.05 7.41 -5.11
C PRO A 29 12.46 8.14 -6.32
N VAL A 30 11.19 7.93 -6.60
CA VAL A 30 10.47 8.51 -7.76
C VAL A 30 9.22 9.21 -7.28
N ASP A 31 8.87 10.28 -7.95
CA ASP A 31 7.67 11.06 -7.71
C ASP A 31 6.41 10.24 -7.97
N GLN A 32 5.53 10.17 -6.99
CA GLN A 32 4.30 9.38 -7.02
C GLN A 32 3.08 10.20 -7.50
N ARG A 33 3.23 11.48 -7.81
CA ARG A 33 2.10 12.32 -8.29
C ARG A 33 1.30 11.72 -9.43
N PRO A 34 1.88 10.97 -10.40
CA PRO A 34 1.10 10.36 -11.48
C PRO A 34 0.03 9.37 -11.04
N ILE A 35 0.08 8.86 -9.82
CA ILE A 35 -0.90 7.89 -9.30
C ILE A 35 -1.80 8.45 -8.18
N LEU A 36 -1.60 9.70 -7.74
CA LEU A 36 -2.35 10.25 -6.60
C LEU A 36 -3.83 10.49 -6.89
N ASP A 37 -4.18 10.76 -8.15
CA ASP A 37 -5.57 11.02 -8.58
C ASP A 37 -6.37 9.74 -8.87
N ARG A 38 -5.76 8.57 -8.70
CA ARG A 38 -6.45 7.29 -8.88
C ARG A 38 -7.44 7.05 -7.75
N THR A 39 -8.61 6.51 -8.09
CA THR A 39 -9.66 6.19 -7.12
C THR A 39 -9.37 4.93 -6.30
N ASP A 40 -8.36 4.15 -6.68
CA ASP A 40 -7.88 2.96 -6.00
C ASP A 40 -6.57 3.20 -5.19
N VAL A 41 -6.24 4.48 -4.97
CA VAL A 41 -5.12 4.91 -4.12
C VAL A 41 -5.65 5.85 -3.04
N LEU A 42 -5.55 5.45 -1.78
CA LEU A 42 -5.77 6.35 -0.66
C LEU A 42 -4.49 7.16 -0.42
N TYR A 43 -4.62 8.47 -0.39
CA TYR A 43 -3.53 9.39 -0.17
C TYR A 43 -3.74 10.19 1.11
N HIS A 44 -2.93 9.88 2.12
CA HIS A 44 -2.93 10.59 3.41
C HIS A 44 -1.67 11.42 3.56
N ARG A 45 -1.79 12.54 4.25
CA ARG A 45 -0.64 13.41 4.53
C ARG A 45 -0.79 14.13 5.86
N SER A 46 0.35 14.33 6.54
CA SER A 46 0.42 15.14 7.75
C SER A 46 0.26 16.63 7.44
N ASP A 47 0.14 17.44 8.47
CA ASP A 47 0.45 18.86 8.37
C ASP A 47 1.94 19.06 8.02
N PRO A 48 2.33 20.24 7.49
CA PRO A 48 3.74 20.55 7.28
C PRO A 48 4.52 20.42 8.58
N LEU A 49 5.66 19.76 8.52
CA LEU A 49 6.51 19.56 9.69
C LEU A 49 7.12 20.89 10.15
N PRO A 50 6.93 21.30 11.41
CA PRO A 50 7.52 22.53 11.90
C PRO A 50 9.04 22.46 12.04
N ASN A 51 9.58 21.26 12.25
CA ASN A 51 11.00 20.95 12.38
C ASN A 51 11.33 19.71 11.58
N PRO A 52 12.60 19.48 11.18
CA PRO A 52 13.00 18.24 10.55
C PRO A 52 12.85 17.06 11.51
N ILE A 53 12.41 15.91 10.98
CA ILE A 53 12.29 14.65 11.71
C ILE A 53 13.22 13.62 11.06
N SER A 54 14.16 13.08 11.83
CA SER A 54 15.00 11.96 11.40
C SER A 54 14.45 10.65 11.96
N ILE A 55 14.29 9.68 11.10
CA ILE A 55 13.80 8.34 11.42
C ILE A 55 14.91 7.34 11.10
N ILE A 56 15.24 6.47 12.06
CA ILE A 56 16.18 5.37 11.87
C ILE A 56 15.59 4.13 12.53
N GLY A 57 15.31 3.12 11.73
CA GLY A 57 14.80 1.83 12.22
C GLY A 57 13.73 1.20 11.35
N ASP A 58 12.96 0.31 11.98
CA ASP A 58 11.85 -0.40 11.37
C ASP A 58 10.63 0.49 11.24
N ILE A 59 10.03 0.47 10.07
CA ILE A 59 8.78 1.18 9.78
C ILE A 59 7.66 0.16 9.68
N ASN A 60 6.67 0.29 10.54
CA ASN A 60 5.46 -0.50 10.50
C ASN A 60 4.25 0.42 10.36
N LEU A 61 3.24 -0.07 9.68
CA LEU A 61 1.95 0.59 9.52
C LEU A 61 0.87 -0.33 10.06
N ASP A 62 0.21 0.09 11.14
CA ASP A 62 -0.92 -0.62 11.70
C ASP A 62 -2.24 -0.06 11.14
N LEU A 63 -3.03 -0.93 10.55
CA LEU A 63 -4.31 -0.63 9.94
C LEU A 63 -5.41 -1.48 10.59
N THR A 64 -6.62 -0.95 10.57
CA THR A 64 -7.83 -1.76 10.64
C THR A 64 -8.43 -1.79 9.26
N ILE A 65 -8.58 -2.97 8.69
CA ILE A 65 -9.04 -3.15 7.32
C ILE A 65 -10.33 -3.96 7.29
N ALA A 66 -11.14 -3.77 6.26
CA ALA A 66 -12.21 -4.68 5.88
C ALA A 66 -12.21 -4.84 4.37
N SER A 67 -12.66 -5.99 3.88
CA SER A 67 -12.84 -6.29 2.47
C SER A 67 -14.14 -7.07 2.28
N ASP A 68 -14.76 -6.93 1.14
CA ASP A 68 -15.90 -7.78 0.73
C ASP A 68 -15.45 -9.14 0.19
N SER A 69 -14.13 -9.37 0.13
CA SER A 69 -13.51 -10.61 -0.32
C SER A 69 -12.94 -11.43 0.83
N VAL A 70 -12.78 -12.73 0.60
CA VAL A 70 -12.19 -13.66 1.58
C VAL A 70 -10.69 -13.48 1.72
N ASP A 71 -10.05 -12.84 0.74
CA ASP A 71 -8.62 -12.51 0.75
C ASP A 71 -8.37 -11.33 -0.20
N THR A 72 -7.38 -10.53 0.13
CA THR A 72 -6.88 -9.41 -0.67
C THR A 72 -5.43 -9.12 -0.31
N ALA A 73 -4.81 -8.18 -0.97
CA ALA A 73 -3.48 -7.67 -0.59
C ALA A 73 -3.55 -6.17 -0.37
N PHE A 74 -2.81 -5.69 0.62
CA PHE A 74 -2.57 -4.26 0.79
C PHE A 74 -1.12 -3.93 0.51
N VAL A 75 -0.92 -2.80 -0.13
CA VAL A 75 0.38 -2.18 -0.41
C VAL A 75 0.36 -0.80 0.20
N ALA A 76 1.41 -0.46 0.93
CA ALA A 76 1.56 0.88 1.46
C ALA A 76 2.93 1.46 1.09
N LYS A 77 2.94 2.74 0.73
CA LYS A 77 4.15 3.50 0.39
C LYS A 77 4.28 4.67 1.36
N LEU A 78 5.40 4.73 2.09
CA LEU A 78 5.76 5.91 2.87
C LEU A 78 6.53 6.87 1.98
N CYS A 79 6.07 8.10 1.93
CA CYS A 79 6.61 9.13 1.05
C CYS A 79 6.91 10.41 1.83
N VAL A 80 7.82 11.21 1.29
CA VAL A 80 7.97 12.61 1.66
C VAL A 80 7.27 13.48 0.61
N GLU A 81 6.39 14.37 1.05
CA GLU A 81 5.83 15.43 0.22
C GLU A 81 6.61 16.72 0.49
N GLU A 82 7.31 17.18 -0.52
CA GLU A 82 8.07 18.42 -0.44
C GLU A 82 7.17 19.64 -0.57
N ALA A 83 7.67 20.81 -0.13
CA ALA A 83 6.97 22.08 -0.33
C ALA A 83 6.72 22.42 -1.81
N SER A 84 7.48 21.84 -2.72
CA SER A 84 7.29 21.89 -4.17
C SER A 84 6.05 21.11 -4.65
N GLY A 85 5.48 20.25 -3.80
CA GLY A 85 4.41 19.32 -4.11
C GLY A 85 4.90 18.01 -4.70
N ALA A 86 6.20 17.78 -4.85
CA ALA A 86 6.73 16.49 -5.24
C ALA A 86 6.52 15.47 -4.11
N VAL A 87 6.05 14.27 -4.45
CA VAL A 87 5.77 13.19 -3.49
C VAL A 87 6.71 12.02 -3.78
N THR A 88 7.80 11.95 -3.06
CA THR A 88 8.85 10.97 -3.28
C THR A 88 8.67 9.75 -2.39
N CYS A 89 8.55 8.56 -2.99
CA CYS A 89 8.45 7.31 -2.23
C CYS A 89 9.80 6.93 -1.62
N LEU A 90 9.82 6.71 -0.31
CA LEU A 90 11.01 6.32 0.46
C LEU A 90 11.06 4.81 0.69
N THR A 91 9.94 4.20 1.05
CA THR A 91 9.85 2.77 1.27
C THR A 91 8.44 2.26 0.98
N VAL A 92 8.32 0.95 0.77
CA VAL A 92 7.06 0.31 0.44
C VAL A 92 7.01 -1.08 1.05
N GLY A 93 5.86 -1.42 1.59
CA GLY A 93 5.54 -2.74 2.10
C GLY A 93 4.26 -3.28 1.50
N SER A 94 4.13 -4.59 1.52
CA SER A 94 2.91 -5.27 1.09
C SER A 94 2.65 -6.50 1.93
N LEU A 95 1.39 -6.84 2.07
CA LEU A 95 0.97 -8.07 2.76
C LEU A 95 -0.34 -8.59 2.17
N ARG A 96 -0.35 -9.87 1.84
CA ARG A 96 -1.57 -10.60 1.56
C ARG A 96 -2.32 -10.87 2.86
N CYS A 97 -3.58 -10.49 2.96
CA CYS A 97 -4.37 -10.55 4.18
C CYS A 97 -4.51 -11.95 4.77
N LEU A 98 -4.47 -12.97 3.92
CA LEU A 98 -4.44 -14.36 4.34
C LEU A 98 -3.33 -14.66 5.38
N TYR A 99 -2.20 -13.96 5.29
CA TYR A 99 -1.03 -14.16 6.14
C TYR A 99 -0.86 -13.09 7.23
N ARG A 100 -1.89 -12.25 7.47
CA ARG A 100 -1.81 -11.12 8.42
C ARG A 100 -1.46 -11.50 9.85
N GLN A 101 -1.76 -12.72 10.26
CA GLN A 101 -1.48 -13.20 11.62
C GLN A 101 -0.30 -14.18 11.66
N SER A 102 -0.08 -14.96 10.61
CA SER A 102 0.96 -15.98 10.58
C SER A 102 1.23 -16.46 9.15
N TRP A 103 2.50 -16.58 8.79
CA TRP A 103 2.92 -17.17 7.51
C TRP A 103 2.65 -18.65 7.40
N SER A 104 2.63 -19.37 8.55
CA SER A 104 2.43 -20.82 8.61
C SER A 104 0.97 -21.24 8.83
N GLN A 105 0.13 -20.29 9.23
CA GLN A 105 -1.29 -20.53 9.50
C GLN A 105 -2.16 -19.48 8.79
N PRO A 106 -2.38 -19.67 7.48
CA PRO A 106 -3.20 -18.74 6.71
C PRO A 106 -4.64 -18.70 7.25
N ARG A 107 -5.18 -17.49 7.37
CA ARG A 107 -6.56 -17.26 7.82
C ARG A 107 -7.29 -16.31 6.89
N PRO A 108 -8.35 -16.79 6.21
CA PRO A 108 -9.19 -15.92 5.40
C PRO A 108 -9.76 -14.74 6.17
N LEU A 109 -10.11 -13.69 5.45
CA LEU A 109 -10.96 -12.63 5.97
C LEU A 109 -12.41 -13.12 6.03
N THR A 110 -13.18 -12.55 6.95
CA THR A 110 -14.65 -12.62 6.89
C THR A 110 -15.12 -11.40 6.10
N PRO A 111 -15.77 -11.57 4.93
CA PRO A 111 -16.24 -10.45 4.14
C PRO A 111 -17.04 -9.44 4.94
N GLY A 112 -16.69 -8.17 4.86
CA GLY A 112 -17.34 -7.07 5.54
C GLY A 112 -16.94 -6.88 7.02
N GLU A 113 -16.21 -7.81 7.64
CA GLU A 113 -15.75 -7.67 9.02
C GLU A 113 -14.39 -6.97 9.09
N SER A 114 -14.24 -6.10 10.09
CA SER A 114 -12.97 -5.42 10.36
C SER A 114 -11.93 -6.37 10.94
N SER A 115 -10.69 -6.23 10.50
CA SER A 115 -9.55 -7.04 10.93
C SER A 115 -8.29 -6.19 11.07
N PRO A 116 -7.45 -6.42 12.10
CA PRO A 116 -6.17 -5.74 12.20
C PRO A 116 -5.18 -6.26 11.16
N LEU A 117 -4.36 -5.36 10.62
CA LEU A 117 -3.31 -5.63 9.67
C LEU A 117 -2.08 -4.79 10.00
N THR A 118 -0.91 -5.41 10.20
CA THR A 118 0.37 -4.73 10.32
C THR A 118 1.18 -4.93 9.05
N LEU A 119 1.45 -3.85 8.34
CA LEU A 119 2.33 -3.82 7.17
C LEU A 119 3.74 -3.40 7.58
N ARG A 120 4.72 -4.26 7.32
CA ARG A 120 6.14 -3.89 7.46
C ARG A 120 6.57 -3.17 6.19
N LEU A 121 6.92 -1.90 6.32
CA LEU A 121 7.45 -1.10 5.21
C LEU A 121 8.97 -1.26 5.05
N GLY A 122 9.64 -1.89 6.02
CA GLY A 122 11.06 -2.17 5.99
C GLY A 122 11.88 -1.32 6.96
N HIS A 123 13.18 -1.28 6.73
CA HIS A 123 14.12 -0.48 7.52
C HIS A 123 14.48 0.77 6.73
N MET A 124 14.53 1.91 7.38
CA MET A 124 15.01 3.13 6.74
C MET A 124 15.85 3.99 7.69
N ALA A 125 16.67 4.84 7.11
CA ALA A 125 17.36 5.93 7.78
C ALA A 125 17.23 7.16 6.87
N ASP A 126 16.38 8.09 7.23
CA ASP A 126 16.09 9.26 6.42
C ASP A 126 15.66 10.44 7.29
N THR A 127 15.67 11.65 6.72
CA THR A 127 15.25 12.87 7.38
C THR A 127 14.18 13.59 6.55
N PHE A 128 13.01 13.76 7.14
CA PHE A 128 11.95 14.61 6.60
C PHE A 128 12.30 16.07 6.90
N PRO A 129 12.53 16.93 5.90
CA PRO A 129 12.87 18.32 6.13
C PRO A 129 11.74 19.13 6.79
N ALA A 130 12.08 20.20 7.48
CA ALA A 130 11.08 21.18 7.91
C ALA A 130 10.30 21.72 6.70
N GLY A 131 8.98 21.90 6.86
CA GLY A 131 8.08 22.32 5.78
C GLY A 131 7.63 21.20 4.84
N SER A 132 8.25 20.02 4.86
CA SER A 132 7.75 18.83 4.17
C SER A 132 6.59 18.19 4.94
N ARG A 133 5.93 17.21 4.33
CA ARG A 133 4.90 16.40 4.97
C ARG A 133 5.27 14.93 4.91
N ILE A 134 4.90 14.19 5.92
CA ILE A 134 4.89 12.72 5.87
C ILE A 134 3.64 12.32 5.10
N SER A 135 3.80 11.53 4.06
CA SER A 135 2.69 11.09 3.21
C SER A 135 2.64 9.59 3.11
N LEU A 136 1.44 9.05 3.05
CA LEU A 136 1.18 7.63 3.00
C LEU A 136 0.20 7.34 1.86
N LEU A 137 0.60 6.44 0.97
CA LEU A 137 -0.28 5.90 -0.06
C LEU A 137 -0.66 4.47 0.33
N ILE A 138 -1.95 4.14 0.26
CA ILE A 138 -2.46 2.79 0.52
C ILE A 138 -3.27 2.35 -0.69
N THR A 139 -3.01 1.15 -1.18
CA THR A 139 -3.68 0.54 -2.34
C THR A 139 -3.64 -0.99 -2.22
N SER A 140 -4.25 -1.71 -3.17
CA SER A 140 -4.20 -3.18 -3.24
C SER A 140 -3.30 -3.72 -4.35
N SER A 141 -2.52 -2.87 -5.04
CA SER A 141 -1.64 -3.30 -6.14
C SER A 141 -0.43 -2.39 -6.31
N ASP A 142 0.63 -2.91 -6.95
CA ASP A 142 1.86 -2.19 -7.32
C ASP A 142 2.56 -2.99 -8.44
N PHE A 143 1.92 -3.02 -9.61
CA PHE A 143 2.36 -3.85 -10.75
C PHE A 143 3.39 -3.13 -11.62
N PRO A 144 4.45 -3.78 -12.09
CA PRO A 144 4.71 -5.23 -12.04
C PRO A 144 5.55 -5.71 -10.84
N ARG A 145 5.89 -4.86 -9.87
CA ARG A 145 6.71 -5.28 -8.72
C ARG A 145 5.98 -6.30 -7.83
N ILE A 146 4.68 -6.13 -7.67
CA ILE A 146 3.81 -7.03 -6.93
C ILE A 146 2.77 -7.55 -7.90
N ALA A 147 2.65 -8.87 -8.02
CA ALA A 147 1.61 -9.49 -8.83
C ALA A 147 0.22 -9.06 -8.32
N PRO A 148 -0.70 -8.69 -9.22
CA PRO A 148 -2.06 -8.38 -8.82
C PRO A 148 -2.70 -9.55 -8.09
N HIS A 149 -3.48 -9.27 -7.05
CA HIS A 149 -4.17 -10.28 -6.27
C HIS A 149 -5.57 -10.55 -6.85
N SER A 150 -5.95 -11.81 -6.98
CA SER A 150 -7.28 -12.18 -7.54
C SER A 150 -8.45 -11.92 -6.58
N ASN A 151 -8.19 -11.55 -5.32
CA ASN A 151 -9.17 -11.45 -4.24
C ASN A 151 -9.90 -12.76 -3.91
N THR A 152 -9.27 -13.88 -4.29
CA THR A 152 -9.73 -15.24 -4.01
C THR A 152 -8.69 -16.01 -3.21
N MET A 153 -9.04 -17.22 -2.75
CA MET A 153 -8.09 -18.12 -2.09
C MET A 153 -7.13 -18.81 -3.07
N ALA A 154 -7.24 -18.56 -4.37
CA ALA A 154 -6.35 -19.15 -5.36
C ALA A 154 -4.89 -18.77 -5.17
N ALA A 155 -3.99 -19.67 -5.49
CA ALA A 155 -2.57 -19.38 -5.47
C ALA A 155 -2.22 -18.41 -6.62
N PRO A 156 -1.37 -17.38 -6.37
CA PRO A 156 -1.12 -16.32 -7.36
C PRO A 156 -0.22 -16.72 -8.54
N TRP A 157 0.14 -18.00 -8.68
CA TRP A 157 1.07 -18.47 -9.70
C TRP A 157 0.46 -18.91 -11.02
N THR A 158 -0.85 -18.90 -11.15
CA THR A 158 -1.49 -19.16 -12.44
C THR A 158 -2.06 -17.85 -12.98
N TYR A 159 -1.32 -17.23 -13.88
CA TYR A 159 -1.70 -15.97 -14.50
C TYR A 159 -3.07 -16.06 -15.19
N ASP A 160 -3.39 -17.20 -15.76
CA ASP A 160 -4.69 -17.46 -16.41
C ASP A 160 -5.83 -17.52 -15.40
N GLU A 161 -5.58 -18.01 -14.17
CA GLU A 161 -6.56 -18.00 -13.08
C GLU A 161 -6.78 -16.60 -12.51
N ILE A 162 -5.74 -15.75 -12.48
CA ILE A 162 -5.87 -14.35 -12.07
C ILE A 162 -6.79 -13.60 -13.03
N ILE A 163 -6.66 -13.84 -14.34
CA ILE A 163 -7.46 -13.15 -15.36
C ILE A 163 -8.89 -13.68 -15.42
N THR A 164 -9.10 -14.96 -15.14
CA THR A 164 -10.44 -15.60 -15.20
C THR A 164 -11.23 -15.50 -13.90
N ALA A 165 -10.56 -15.32 -12.77
CA ALA A 165 -11.21 -15.11 -11.46
C ALA A 165 -11.65 -13.65 -11.24
N VAL A 166 -12.12 -12.98 -12.28
CA VAL A 166 -12.68 -11.61 -12.18
C VAL A 166 -13.94 -11.66 -11.33
N THR A 167 -13.78 -11.61 -10.02
CA THR A 167 -14.85 -11.09 -9.17
C THR A 167 -14.93 -9.61 -9.43
N PRO A 168 -16.07 -9.09 -9.91
CA PRO A 168 -16.20 -7.66 -10.12
C PRO A 168 -16.02 -6.94 -8.78
N TYR A 169 -14.97 -6.13 -8.69
CA TYR A 169 -14.77 -5.09 -7.69
C TYR A 169 -14.86 -5.53 -6.22
N ALA A 170 -13.73 -5.95 -5.63
CA ALA A 170 -13.60 -5.96 -4.19
C ALA A 170 -13.55 -4.52 -3.67
N THR A 171 -14.38 -4.19 -2.70
CA THR A 171 -14.33 -2.91 -2.00
C THR A 171 -13.48 -3.08 -0.76
N ASP A 172 -12.25 -2.57 -0.80
CA ASP A 172 -11.38 -2.56 0.36
C ASP A 172 -11.63 -1.30 1.18
N ARG A 173 -11.76 -1.47 2.49
CA ARG A 173 -12.09 -0.40 3.42
C ARG A 173 -10.98 -0.25 4.44
N VAL A 174 -10.57 0.98 4.65
CA VAL A 174 -9.61 1.36 5.69
C VAL A 174 -10.27 2.35 6.63
N PRO A 175 -10.77 1.91 7.81
CA PRO A 175 -11.26 2.85 8.80
C PRO A 175 -10.09 3.66 9.38
N LEU A 176 -10.25 4.98 9.46
CA LEU A 176 -9.32 5.87 10.13
C LEU A 176 -9.62 5.96 11.65
N PRO A 177 -8.59 6.17 12.48
CA PRO A 177 -7.28 6.70 12.12
C PRO A 177 -6.22 5.59 11.97
N ALA A 178 -5.44 5.68 10.89
CA ALA A 178 -4.14 5.02 10.87
C ALA A 178 -3.21 5.83 11.78
N TYR A 179 -2.69 5.21 12.83
CA TYR A 179 -1.68 5.82 13.69
C TYR A 179 -0.30 5.43 13.17
N ILE A 180 0.52 6.44 12.85
CA ILE A 180 1.94 6.24 12.63
C ILE A 180 2.58 6.32 14.02
N TYR A 181 3.05 5.19 14.54
CA TYR A 181 3.80 5.16 15.80
C TYR A 181 5.28 5.42 15.53
N GLN A 182 5.84 6.30 16.34
CA GLN A 182 7.27 6.58 16.39
C GLN A 182 8.01 5.52 17.22
#